data_eaf28411dd6da536cb65100709873f49
#
_entry.id   eaf28411dd6da536cb65100709873f49
#
_cell.length_a   1.000
_cell.length_b   1.000
_cell.length_c   1.000
_cell.angle_alpha   90.00
_cell.angle_beta   90.00
_cell.angle_gamma   90.00
#
_symmetry.space_group_name_H-M   'P 1'
#
loop_
_entity.id
_entity.type
_entity.pdbx_description
1 polymer ?
#
loop_
_entity_poly.entity_id
_entity_poly.type
_entity_poly.pdbx_seq_one_letter_code
_entity_poly.pdbx_strand_id
1 'polypeptide(L)'
;MWQFLKERHRNLEERLNARFSVEQRLAMKFTRLVCIFVLVSGVMFTATDVAFFAYRVRQDLSVQIDKVLEGGAVASDITVAGSLMAATVRPYTRILAPDGTVLYAGGLFAGTAGETVDPFAPLSLGGGQYLVVTKSVRRNGRIVGYVQFAGPTGHGPHEGAWKLLNLLLTTLVMGILAYVFGLSFSRHTLRPIHESQERLEQFTQDASHELRTPLAGISSSLDVAIKTGEYRDGIMAAKGQVKYASLLVERLLEVAQLDRAKVDLGQVDLTALVTAVASQNVESSKEHELAMQATVREGVTVEGDSLLLRQLVNNLIENAIKFNAPGGTVSVVLNATDLHVGNSRGFITPDDLSHVFEPFYQVDASRTQRGFGLGLAIVKKITDLHGWHVAVTSSAESGTDFIVRFT
;
A
#
# COMPACT_ATOMS: atom_id res chain seq x y z
N MET A 1 -7.24 -30.95 -20.25
CA MET A 1 -7.89 -30.35 -19.06
C MET A 1 -7.09 -29.16 -18.50
N TRP A 2 -5.79 -29.30 -18.26
CA TRP A 2 -4.95 -28.21 -17.68
C TRP A 2 -4.75 -27.00 -18.62
N GLN A 3 -4.55 -27.22 -19.94
CA GLN A 3 -4.46 -26.13 -20.93
C GLN A 3 -5.78 -25.36 -21.08
N PHE A 4 -6.93 -26.06 -21.07
CA PHE A 4 -8.27 -25.44 -21.12
C PHE A 4 -8.56 -24.56 -19.90
N LEU A 5 -8.16 -25.00 -18.70
CA LEU A 5 -8.27 -24.19 -17.47
C LEU A 5 -7.38 -22.95 -17.52
N LYS A 6 -6.17 -23.07 -18.08
CA LYS A 6 -5.22 -21.95 -18.23
C LYS A 6 -5.71 -20.89 -19.22
N GLU A 7 -6.32 -21.33 -20.30
CA GLU A 7 -6.88 -20.44 -21.33
C GLU A 7 -8.15 -19.73 -20.85
N ARG A 8 -9.01 -20.45 -20.11
CA ARG A 8 -10.19 -19.87 -19.46
C ARG A 8 -9.81 -18.86 -18.35
N HIS A 9 -8.75 -19.13 -17.62
CA HIS A 9 -8.19 -18.20 -16.61
C HIS A 9 -7.64 -16.92 -17.27
N ARG A 10 -6.91 -17.05 -18.37
CA ARG A 10 -6.37 -15.90 -19.14
C ARG A 10 -7.49 -15.03 -19.71
N ASN A 11 -8.49 -15.64 -20.35
CA ASN A 11 -9.65 -14.92 -20.89
C ASN A 11 -10.48 -14.22 -19.81
N LEU A 12 -10.56 -14.78 -18.61
CA LEU A 12 -11.21 -14.14 -17.45
C LEU A 12 -10.38 -12.96 -16.93
N GLU A 13 -9.07 -13.11 -16.87
CA GLU A 13 -8.17 -12.02 -16.48
C GLU A 13 -8.20 -10.86 -17.49
N GLU A 14 -8.25 -11.13 -18.79
CA GLU A 14 -8.36 -10.10 -19.83
C GLU A 14 -9.70 -9.36 -19.74
N ARG A 15 -10.80 -10.06 -19.48
CA ARG A 15 -12.13 -9.44 -19.26
C ARG A 15 -12.20 -8.62 -17.97
N LEU A 16 -11.56 -9.08 -16.90
CA LEU A 16 -11.46 -8.35 -15.64
C LEU A 16 -10.55 -7.12 -15.78
N ASN A 17 -9.47 -7.25 -16.56
CA ASN A 17 -8.54 -6.17 -16.85
C ASN A 17 -9.18 -5.01 -17.65
N ALA A 18 -10.17 -5.32 -18.49
CA ALA A 18 -10.89 -4.32 -19.28
C ALA A 18 -12.01 -3.59 -18.50
N ARG A 19 -12.46 -4.14 -17.36
CA ARG A 19 -13.66 -3.68 -16.65
C ARG A 19 -13.38 -2.99 -15.31
N PHE A 20 -12.19 -3.22 -14.73
CA PHE A 20 -11.85 -2.72 -13.39
C PHE A 20 -10.57 -1.88 -13.39
N SER A 21 -10.54 -0.82 -12.59
CA SER A 21 -9.33 -0.02 -12.37
C SER A 21 -8.22 -0.89 -11.75
N VAL A 22 -6.97 -0.44 -11.87
CA VAL A 22 -5.80 -1.13 -11.29
C VAL A 22 -5.99 -1.35 -9.79
N GLU A 23 -6.57 -0.35 -9.11
CA GLU A 23 -6.88 -0.40 -7.67
C GLU A 23 -7.86 -1.51 -7.32
N GLN A 24 -8.96 -1.61 -8.07
CA GLN A 24 -9.98 -2.64 -7.87
C GLN A 24 -9.43 -4.04 -8.12
N ARG A 25 -8.57 -4.20 -9.13
CA ARG A 25 -7.92 -5.47 -9.45
C ARG A 25 -6.99 -5.94 -8.32
N LEU A 26 -6.22 -5.02 -7.75
CA LEU A 26 -5.34 -5.33 -6.64
C LEU A 26 -6.13 -5.68 -5.38
N ALA A 27 -7.18 -4.91 -5.06
CA ALA A 27 -8.08 -5.20 -3.96
C ALA A 27 -8.73 -6.58 -4.11
N MET A 28 -9.20 -6.95 -5.31
CA MET A 28 -9.77 -8.28 -5.58
C MET A 28 -8.75 -9.40 -5.43
N LYS A 29 -7.50 -9.22 -5.90
CA LYS A 29 -6.44 -10.23 -5.71
C LYS A 29 -6.12 -10.43 -4.23
N PHE A 30 -6.01 -9.35 -3.47
CA PHE A 30 -5.79 -9.40 -2.03
C PHE A 30 -6.95 -10.08 -1.29
N THR A 31 -8.19 -9.69 -1.60
CA THR A 31 -9.40 -10.31 -1.05
C THR A 31 -9.44 -11.81 -1.31
N ARG A 32 -9.15 -12.23 -2.54
CA ARG A 32 -9.11 -13.66 -2.90
C ARG A 32 -8.07 -14.42 -2.07
N LEU A 33 -6.88 -13.84 -1.86
CA LEU A 33 -5.83 -14.45 -1.05
C LEU A 33 -6.27 -14.61 0.42
N VAL A 34 -6.90 -13.57 1.00
CA VAL A 34 -7.43 -13.60 2.37
C VAL A 34 -8.53 -14.63 2.50
N CYS A 35 -9.48 -14.69 1.55
CA CYS A 35 -10.55 -15.69 1.57
C CYS A 35 -10.01 -17.13 1.50
N ILE A 36 -9.01 -17.40 0.65
CA ILE A 36 -8.36 -18.70 0.58
C ILE A 36 -7.69 -19.04 1.90
N PHE A 37 -6.96 -18.09 2.51
CA PHE A 37 -6.30 -18.29 3.79
C PHE A 37 -7.31 -18.60 4.92
N VAL A 38 -8.41 -17.86 5.00
CA VAL A 38 -9.46 -18.08 5.99
C VAL A 38 -10.12 -19.46 5.80
N LEU A 39 -10.41 -19.85 4.56
CA LEU A 39 -10.98 -21.16 4.24
C LEU A 39 -10.02 -22.29 4.64
N VAL A 40 -8.77 -22.22 4.25
CA VAL A 40 -7.76 -23.25 4.59
C VAL A 40 -7.57 -23.34 6.11
N SER A 41 -7.45 -22.20 6.79
CA SER A 41 -7.31 -22.16 8.26
C SER A 41 -8.56 -22.72 8.95
N GLY A 42 -9.76 -22.40 8.46
CA GLY A 42 -11.01 -22.92 8.99
C GLY A 42 -11.16 -24.43 8.82
N VAL A 43 -10.78 -24.96 7.65
CA VAL A 43 -10.77 -26.42 7.40
C VAL A 43 -9.74 -27.10 8.32
N MET A 44 -8.54 -26.54 8.45
CA MET A 44 -7.51 -27.07 9.33
C MET A 44 -7.94 -27.06 10.80
N PHE A 45 -8.59 -25.97 11.25
CA PHE A 45 -9.12 -25.86 12.61
C PHE A 45 -10.19 -26.92 12.88
N THR A 46 -11.15 -27.09 11.96
CA THR A 46 -12.20 -28.10 12.12
C THR A 46 -11.63 -29.53 12.12
N ALA A 47 -10.64 -29.82 11.28
CA ALA A 47 -9.96 -31.12 11.25
C ALA A 47 -9.20 -31.39 12.56
N THR A 48 -8.49 -30.40 13.09
CA THR A 48 -7.79 -30.53 14.37
C THR A 48 -8.75 -30.66 15.56
N ASP A 49 -9.87 -29.94 15.55
CA ASP A 49 -10.90 -30.04 16.59
C ASP A 49 -11.49 -31.45 16.64
N VAL A 50 -11.85 -32.02 15.47
CA VAL A 50 -12.33 -33.41 15.39
C VAL A 50 -11.28 -34.41 15.87
N ALA A 51 -10.02 -34.29 15.45
CA ALA A 51 -8.94 -35.17 15.86
C ALA A 51 -8.66 -35.08 17.37
N PHE A 52 -8.65 -33.88 17.91
CA PHE A 52 -8.41 -33.64 19.34
C PHE A 52 -9.56 -34.16 20.20
N PHE A 53 -10.82 -33.98 19.74
CA PHE A 53 -11.97 -34.52 20.42
C PHE A 53 -11.91 -36.05 20.44
N ALA A 54 -11.66 -36.71 19.31
CA ALA A 54 -11.52 -38.16 19.23
C ALA A 54 -10.43 -38.69 20.16
N TYR A 55 -9.27 -37.96 20.23
CA TYR A 55 -8.18 -38.29 21.14
C TYR A 55 -8.60 -38.18 22.61
N ARG A 56 -9.26 -37.10 23.02
CA ARG A 56 -9.79 -36.91 24.39
C ARG A 56 -10.76 -38.01 24.80
N VAL A 57 -11.77 -38.23 23.94
CA VAL A 57 -12.76 -39.27 24.22
C VAL A 57 -12.09 -40.62 24.40
N ARG A 58 -11.15 -40.97 23.54
CA ARG A 58 -10.36 -42.20 23.66
C ARG A 58 -9.59 -42.28 24.98
N GLN A 59 -8.96 -41.23 25.40
CA GLN A 59 -8.18 -41.17 26.63
C GLN A 59 -9.06 -41.28 27.86
N ASP A 60 -10.16 -40.50 27.92
CA ASP A 60 -11.09 -40.53 29.05
C ASP A 60 -11.74 -41.88 29.19
N LEU A 61 -12.19 -42.47 28.07
CA LEU A 61 -12.78 -43.82 28.10
C LEU A 61 -11.78 -44.89 28.49
N SER A 62 -10.52 -44.81 28.07
CA SER A 62 -9.48 -45.75 28.45
C SER A 62 -9.20 -45.69 29.95
N VAL A 63 -9.12 -44.50 30.57
CA VAL A 63 -8.95 -44.30 31.99
C VAL A 63 -10.13 -44.85 32.80
N GLN A 64 -11.38 -44.65 32.29
CA GLN A 64 -12.55 -45.19 32.93
C GLN A 64 -12.57 -46.73 32.90
N ILE A 65 -12.17 -47.33 31.78
CA ILE A 65 -12.04 -48.78 31.66
C ILE A 65 -11.01 -49.31 32.64
N ASP A 66 -9.84 -48.65 32.77
CA ASP A 66 -8.76 -49.10 33.70
C ASP A 66 -9.24 -49.04 35.16
N LYS A 67 -9.91 -47.98 35.58
CA LYS A 67 -10.50 -47.88 36.93
C LYS A 67 -11.51 -48.97 37.21
N VAL A 68 -12.32 -49.33 36.22
CA VAL A 68 -13.32 -50.41 36.35
C VAL A 68 -12.62 -51.76 36.45
N LEU A 69 -11.58 -51.98 35.65
CA LEU A 69 -10.79 -53.24 35.70
C LEU A 69 -10.01 -53.41 37.01
N GLU A 70 -9.44 -52.34 37.56
CA GLU A 70 -8.74 -52.32 38.85
C GLU A 70 -9.73 -52.59 40.00
N GLY A 71 -10.92 -51.96 39.98
CA GLY A 71 -11.96 -52.17 40.98
C GLY A 71 -12.61 -53.59 40.93
N GLY A 72 -12.56 -54.22 39.75
CA GLY A 72 -13.13 -55.56 39.52
C GLY A 72 -12.14 -56.70 39.68
N ALA A 73 -10.88 -56.42 40.01
CA ALA A 73 -9.80 -57.44 40.12
C ALA A 73 -10.02 -58.51 41.22
N VAL A 74 -11.08 -58.36 42.03
CA VAL A 74 -11.43 -59.29 43.14
C VAL A 74 -12.45 -60.32 42.73
N ALA A 75 -13.09 -60.19 41.55
CA ALA A 75 -14.15 -61.13 41.11
C ALA A 75 -13.53 -62.35 40.41
N SER A 76 -13.88 -63.53 40.88
CA SER A 76 -13.37 -64.83 40.41
C SER A 76 -13.91 -65.26 39.03
N ASP A 77 -14.94 -64.58 38.52
CA ASP A 77 -15.58 -64.91 37.26
C ASP A 77 -16.02 -63.62 36.52
N ILE A 78 -15.90 -63.63 35.19
CA ILE A 78 -16.24 -62.46 34.34
C ILE A 78 -17.75 -62.13 34.41
N THR A 79 -18.59 -63.15 34.62
CA THR A 79 -20.03 -63.00 34.81
C THR A 79 -20.34 -62.31 36.16
N VAL A 80 -19.60 -62.58 37.20
CA VAL A 80 -19.75 -61.94 38.52
C VAL A 80 -19.15 -60.54 38.47
N ALA A 81 -18.01 -60.38 37.79
CA ALA A 81 -17.44 -59.04 37.49
C ALA A 81 -18.44 -58.19 36.66
N GLY A 82 -19.11 -58.81 35.69
CA GLY A 82 -20.14 -58.13 34.87
C GLY A 82 -21.31 -57.64 35.69
N SER A 83 -21.81 -58.44 36.66
CA SER A 83 -22.95 -58.04 37.51
C SER A 83 -22.53 -56.99 38.58
N LEU A 84 -21.32 -57.04 39.12
CA LEU A 84 -20.76 -56.00 40.01
C LEU A 84 -20.49 -54.70 39.24
N MET A 85 -19.99 -54.80 38.01
CA MET A 85 -19.79 -53.66 37.10
C MET A 85 -21.12 -53.03 36.64
N ALA A 86 -22.15 -53.86 36.43
CA ALA A 86 -23.48 -53.37 36.09
C ALA A 86 -24.11 -52.50 37.17
N ALA A 87 -23.78 -52.77 38.45
CA ALA A 87 -24.24 -51.93 39.56
C ALA A 87 -23.47 -50.61 39.72
N THR A 88 -22.26 -50.55 39.17
CA THR A 88 -21.33 -49.37 39.35
C THR A 88 -21.15 -48.55 38.07
N VAL A 89 -21.46 -49.13 36.88
CA VAL A 89 -21.09 -48.54 35.56
C VAL A 89 -22.35 -48.26 34.75
N ARG A 90 -22.41 -47.08 34.27
CA ARG A 90 -23.44 -46.33 33.57
C ARG A 90 -23.96 -47.00 32.29
N PRO A 91 -25.06 -46.49 31.72
CA PRO A 91 -25.81 -47.05 30.55
C PRO A 91 -25.02 -47.20 29.25
N TYR A 92 -23.73 -46.84 29.28
CA TYR A 92 -22.83 -46.77 28.11
C TYR A 92 -21.78 -47.89 28.04
N THR A 93 -21.97 -48.98 28.73
CA THR A 93 -21.01 -50.10 28.85
C THR A 93 -21.55 -51.37 28.27
N ARG A 94 -20.70 -52.15 27.57
CA ARG A 94 -20.98 -53.52 27.11
C ARG A 94 -19.82 -54.42 27.44
N ILE A 95 -20.10 -55.66 27.85
CA ILE A 95 -19.09 -56.70 28.15
C ILE A 95 -19.31 -57.86 27.18
N LEU A 96 -18.23 -58.29 26.53
CA LEU A 96 -18.24 -59.37 25.57
C LEU A 96 -17.37 -60.54 26.08
N ALA A 97 -17.79 -61.77 25.81
CA ALA A 97 -16.98 -62.98 25.96
C ALA A 97 -15.85 -63.01 24.91
N PRO A 98 -14.86 -63.90 25.03
CA PRO A 98 -13.77 -64.01 24.04
C PRO A 98 -14.25 -64.33 22.62
N ASP A 99 -15.38 -64.99 22.49
CA ASP A 99 -16.04 -65.33 21.22
C ASP A 99 -16.91 -64.23 20.64
N GLY A 100 -17.00 -63.07 21.30
CA GLY A 100 -17.80 -61.93 20.88
C GLY A 100 -19.24 -61.94 21.36
N THR A 101 -19.66 -62.97 22.11
CA THR A 101 -21.03 -63.02 22.69
C THR A 101 -21.19 -61.95 23.75
N VAL A 102 -22.39 -61.30 23.77
CA VAL A 102 -22.72 -60.23 24.71
C VAL A 102 -23.03 -60.83 26.08
N LEU A 103 -22.18 -60.59 27.07
CA LEU A 103 -22.38 -61.02 28.48
C LEU A 103 -23.20 -59.98 29.26
N TYR A 104 -23.00 -58.72 28.96
CA TYR A 104 -23.72 -57.60 29.54
C TYR A 104 -23.88 -56.45 28.51
N ALA A 105 -25.01 -55.82 28.45
CA ALA A 105 -25.24 -54.62 27.65
C ALA A 105 -26.03 -53.58 28.47
N GLY A 106 -25.36 -52.44 28.73
CA GLY A 106 -26.03 -51.28 29.31
C GLY A 106 -27.07 -50.69 28.35
N GLY A 107 -27.96 -49.83 28.85
CA GLY A 107 -29.14 -49.37 28.14
C GLY A 107 -28.91 -48.86 26.71
N LEU A 108 -27.78 -48.24 26.43
CA LEU A 108 -27.43 -47.75 25.08
C LEU A 108 -27.11 -48.92 24.11
N PHE A 109 -26.56 -50.02 24.61
CA PHE A 109 -26.19 -51.21 23.84
C PHE A 109 -27.31 -52.26 23.79
N ALA A 110 -28.46 -52.02 24.45
CA ALA A 110 -29.57 -52.94 24.48
C ALA A 110 -30.05 -53.25 23.06
N GLY A 111 -30.09 -54.56 22.72
CA GLY A 111 -30.52 -55.03 21.41
C GLY A 111 -29.50 -54.92 20.27
N THR A 112 -28.24 -54.53 20.55
CA THR A 112 -27.18 -54.51 19.53
C THR A 112 -26.39 -55.83 19.53
N ALA A 113 -26.15 -56.38 18.32
CA ALA A 113 -25.32 -57.58 18.18
C ALA A 113 -23.82 -57.25 18.47
N GLY A 114 -23.10 -58.26 18.99
CA GLY A 114 -21.71 -58.09 19.46
C GLY A 114 -20.63 -58.06 18.38
N GLU A 115 -20.93 -57.58 17.18
CA GLU A 115 -20.13 -57.83 15.96
C GLU A 115 -18.76 -57.12 15.85
N THR A 116 -18.42 -56.16 16.68
CA THR A 116 -17.11 -55.44 16.48
C THR A 116 -16.24 -55.48 17.68
N VAL A 117 -15.13 -56.23 17.58
CA VAL A 117 -14.02 -56.27 18.54
C VAL A 117 -12.96 -55.22 18.17
N ASP A 118 -13.25 -54.31 17.25
CA ASP A 118 -12.33 -53.22 16.89
C ASP A 118 -12.02 -52.36 18.10
N PRO A 119 -10.73 -52.13 18.40
CA PRO A 119 -10.34 -51.33 19.58
C PRO A 119 -10.86 -49.91 19.59
N PHE A 120 -11.33 -49.41 18.40
CA PHE A 120 -11.84 -48.06 18.25
C PHE A 120 -12.73 -47.95 17.02
N ALA A 121 -14.04 -47.92 17.19
CA ALA A 121 -14.99 -47.85 16.10
C ALA A 121 -16.09 -46.80 16.34
N PRO A 122 -16.51 -46.06 15.33
CA PRO A 122 -17.72 -45.27 15.41
C PRO A 122 -18.94 -46.18 15.30
N LEU A 123 -19.90 -45.99 16.17
CA LEU A 123 -21.14 -46.78 16.18
C LEU A 123 -22.36 -45.87 16.29
N SER A 124 -23.38 -46.16 15.49
CA SER A 124 -24.68 -45.47 15.58
C SER A 124 -25.59 -46.22 16.54
N LEU A 125 -25.96 -45.62 17.65
CA LEU A 125 -26.78 -46.22 18.70
C LEU A 125 -27.90 -45.27 19.05
N GLY A 126 -29.15 -45.77 19.06
CA GLY A 126 -30.30 -45.00 19.51
C GLY A 126 -30.52 -43.65 18.79
N GLY A 127 -30.09 -43.54 17.51
CA GLY A 127 -30.20 -42.31 16.73
C GLY A 127 -29.06 -41.30 16.96
N GLY A 128 -28.08 -41.62 17.83
CA GLY A 128 -26.84 -40.81 18.06
C GLY A 128 -25.59 -41.48 17.51
N GLN A 129 -24.57 -40.69 17.23
CA GLN A 129 -23.23 -41.18 16.85
C GLN A 129 -22.37 -41.29 18.12
N TYR A 130 -21.84 -42.47 18.36
CA TYR A 130 -20.98 -42.76 19.51
C TYR A 130 -19.64 -43.32 19.06
N LEU A 131 -18.62 -43.04 19.83
CA LEU A 131 -17.29 -43.62 19.67
C LEU A 131 -17.18 -44.76 20.68
N VAL A 132 -16.96 -45.96 20.20
CA VAL A 132 -16.81 -47.12 21.06
C VAL A 132 -15.35 -47.46 21.19
N VAL A 133 -14.88 -47.56 22.44
CA VAL A 133 -13.53 -48.02 22.79
C VAL A 133 -13.61 -49.40 23.36
N THR A 134 -12.89 -50.36 22.78
CA THR A 134 -12.82 -51.76 23.21
C THR A 134 -11.47 -52.05 23.85
N LYS A 135 -11.48 -52.63 25.02
CA LYS A 135 -10.27 -53.10 25.72
C LYS A 135 -10.36 -54.57 26.10
N SER A 136 -9.33 -55.37 25.78
CA SER A 136 -9.27 -56.77 26.16
C SER A 136 -8.99 -56.93 27.64
N VAL A 137 -9.74 -57.76 28.31
CA VAL A 137 -9.51 -58.21 29.69
C VAL A 137 -8.63 -59.45 29.63
N ARG A 138 -7.49 -59.48 30.31
CA ARG A 138 -6.57 -60.62 30.33
C ARG A 138 -6.39 -61.15 31.73
N ARG A 139 -6.40 -62.50 31.86
CA ARG A 139 -6.09 -63.21 33.09
C ARG A 139 -5.05 -64.31 32.79
N ASN A 140 -3.95 -64.33 33.51
CA ASN A 140 -2.85 -65.26 33.28
C ASN A 140 -2.37 -65.26 31.79
N GLY A 141 -2.33 -64.12 31.13
CA GLY A 141 -1.90 -63.95 29.74
C GLY A 141 -2.94 -64.32 28.66
N ARG A 142 -4.08 -64.93 29.06
CA ARG A 142 -5.19 -65.28 28.15
C ARG A 142 -6.29 -64.22 28.15
N ILE A 143 -6.84 -63.92 27.00
CA ILE A 143 -8.00 -63.01 26.90
C ILE A 143 -9.25 -63.76 27.42
N VAL A 144 -9.88 -63.18 28.42
CA VAL A 144 -11.09 -63.73 29.07
C VAL A 144 -12.36 -62.95 28.67
N GLY A 145 -12.21 -61.87 27.95
CA GLY A 145 -13.31 -61.08 27.40
C GLY A 145 -12.89 -59.67 27.00
N TYR A 146 -13.88 -58.86 26.60
CA TYR A 146 -13.69 -57.48 26.20
C TYR A 146 -14.68 -56.56 26.91
N VAL A 147 -14.22 -55.41 27.30
CA VAL A 147 -15.04 -54.32 27.83
C VAL A 147 -15.10 -53.20 26.80
N GLN A 148 -16.32 -52.77 26.49
CA GLN A 148 -16.61 -51.71 25.55
C GLN A 148 -17.25 -50.54 26.26
N PHE A 149 -16.80 -49.32 25.96
CA PHE A 149 -17.42 -48.09 26.41
C PHE A 149 -17.79 -47.24 25.19
N ALA A 150 -19.01 -46.72 25.21
CA ALA A 150 -19.50 -45.76 24.22
C ALA A 150 -19.43 -44.35 24.80
N GLY A 151 -18.76 -43.47 24.13
CA GLY A 151 -18.77 -42.03 24.42
C GLY A 151 -19.49 -41.28 23.29
N PRO A 152 -20.34 -40.29 23.57
CA PRO A 152 -20.98 -39.51 22.52
C PRO A 152 -19.89 -38.78 21.74
N THR A 153 -19.99 -38.76 20.43
CA THR A 153 -19.05 -38.04 19.56
C THR A 153 -19.15 -36.52 19.69
N GLY A 154 -20.11 -36.02 20.48
CA GLY A 154 -20.37 -34.58 20.66
C GLY A 154 -20.94 -33.90 19.39
N HIS A 155 -21.04 -34.65 18.32
CA HIS A 155 -21.43 -34.11 17.02
C HIS A 155 -22.86 -34.55 16.70
N GLY A 156 -23.85 -33.76 17.16
CA GLY A 156 -25.23 -33.91 16.65
C GLY A 156 -25.28 -33.53 15.16
N PRO A 157 -26.31 -34.02 14.41
CA PRO A 157 -26.46 -33.76 12.97
C PRO A 157 -26.50 -32.27 12.63
N HIS A 158 -26.77 -31.39 13.58
CA HIS A 158 -26.83 -29.94 13.40
C HIS A 158 -25.49 -29.23 13.62
N GLU A 159 -24.54 -29.81 14.37
CA GLU A 159 -23.26 -29.16 14.68
C GLU A 159 -22.39 -28.96 13.43
N GLY A 160 -22.36 -29.93 12.53
CA GLY A 160 -21.66 -29.81 11.26
C GLY A 160 -22.18 -28.66 10.40
N ALA A 161 -23.51 -28.50 10.36
CA ALA A 161 -24.16 -27.42 9.63
C ALA A 161 -23.83 -26.05 10.24
N TRP A 162 -23.83 -25.93 11.57
CA TRP A 162 -23.45 -24.69 12.26
C TRP A 162 -21.96 -24.34 12.06
N LYS A 163 -21.07 -25.31 12.09
CA LYS A 163 -19.63 -25.09 11.81
C LYS A 163 -19.41 -24.60 10.39
N LEU A 164 -20.10 -25.21 9.41
CA LEU A 164 -20.06 -24.78 8.02
C LEU A 164 -20.62 -23.37 7.83
N LEU A 165 -21.78 -23.06 8.43
CA LEU A 165 -22.38 -21.73 8.38
C LEU A 165 -21.46 -20.66 8.97
N ASN A 166 -20.87 -20.92 10.14
CA ASN A 166 -19.88 -20.01 10.75
C ASN A 166 -18.66 -19.81 9.86
N LEU A 167 -18.12 -20.86 9.24
CA LEU A 167 -16.99 -20.75 8.31
C LEU A 167 -17.34 -19.88 7.10
N LEU A 168 -18.51 -20.08 6.51
CA LEU A 168 -18.98 -19.27 5.38
C LEU A 168 -19.21 -17.81 5.78
N LEU A 169 -19.83 -17.56 6.92
CA LEU A 169 -20.09 -16.21 7.43
C LEU A 169 -18.77 -15.49 7.74
N THR A 170 -17.83 -16.16 8.41
CA THR A 170 -16.52 -15.62 8.73
C THR A 170 -15.74 -15.29 7.45
N THR A 171 -15.77 -16.19 6.46
CA THR A 171 -15.10 -15.97 5.17
C THR A 171 -15.71 -14.78 4.43
N LEU A 172 -17.03 -14.62 4.46
CA LEU A 172 -17.73 -13.50 3.85
C LEU A 172 -17.33 -12.17 4.51
N VAL A 173 -17.39 -12.11 5.85
CA VAL A 173 -17.04 -10.91 6.61
C VAL A 173 -15.58 -10.53 6.39
N MET A 174 -14.66 -11.49 6.49
CA MET A 174 -13.24 -11.26 6.24
C MET A 174 -12.95 -10.85 4.79
N GLY A 175 -13.70 -11.40 3.83
CA GLY A 175 -13.64 -11.01 2.43
C GLY A 175 -14.03 -9.55 2.20
N ILE A 176 -15.12 -9.11 2.81
CA ILE A 176 -15.58 -7.72 2.75
C ILE A 176 -14.53 -6.78 3.38
N LEU A 177 -14.04 -7.11 4.57
CA LEU A 177 -13.00 -6.31 5.25
C LEU A 177 -11.72 -6.23 4.43
N ALA A 178 -11.27 -7.36 3.87
CA ALA A 178 -10.09 -7.41 3.03
C ALA A 178 -10.25 -6.57 1.74
N TYR A 179 -11.44 -6.57 1.15
CA TYR A 179 -11.74 -5.75 -0.03
C TYR A 179 -11.69 -4.25 0.28
N VAL A 180 -12.36 -3.83 1.36
CA VAL A 180 -12.37 -2.42 1.80
C VAL A 180 -10.96 -1.95 2.17
N PHE A 181 -10.21 -2.77 2.92
CA PHE A 181 -8.82 -2.47 3.26
C PHE A 181 -7.93 -2.40 2.02
N GLY A 182 -8.08 -3.35 1.09
CA GLY A 182 -7.33 -3.36 -0.18
C GLY A 182 -7.57 -2.13 -1.04
N LEU A 183 -8.82 -1.66 -1.12
CA LEU A 183 -9.15 -0.40 -1.81
C LEU A 183 -8.52 0.81 -1.12
N SER A 184 -8.63 0.88 0.21
CA SER A 184 -8.06 1.98 0.99
C SER A 184 -6.54 2.02 0.86
N PHE A 185 -5.88 0.88 1.00
CA PHE A 185 -4.43 0.74 0.85
C PHE A 185 -3.97 1.13 -0.57
N SER A 186 -4.68 0.67 -1.60
CA SER A 186 -4.35 1.02 -2.99
C SER A 186 -4.42 2.52 -3.23
N ARG A 187 -5.48 3.18 -2.74
CA ARG A 187 -5.66 4.63 -2.91
C ARG A 187 -4.63 5.46 -2.17
N HIS A 188 -4.29 5.09 -0.93
CA HIS A 188 -3.39 5.90 -0.08
C HIS A 188 -1.91 5.62 -0.32
N THR A 189 -1.55 4.40 -0.74
CA THR A 189 -0.15 3.99 -0.85
C THR A 189 0.34 3.93 -2.30
N LEU A 190 -0.46 3.38 -3.21
CA LEU A 190 0.00 3.14 -4.59
C LEU A 190 -0.26 4.32 -5.52
N ARG A 191 -1.35 5.04 -5.32
CA ARG A 191 -1.68 6.20 -6.16
C ARG A 191 -0.59 7.28 -6.13
N PRO A 192 -0.06 7.72 -4.96
CA PRO A 192 1.04 8.68 -4.92
C PRO A 192 2.31 8.21 -5.63
N ILE A 193 2.59 6.90 -5.58
CA ILE A 193 3.74 6.31 -6.27
C ILE A 193 3.55 6.39 -7.79
N HIS A 194 2.37 6.03 -8.30
CA HIS A 194 2.05 6.15 -9.73
C HIS A 194 2.12 7.60 -10.21
N GLU A 195 1.50 8.52 -9.49
CA GLU A 195 1.54 9.94 -9.82
C GLU A 195 2.98 10.50 -9.80
N SER A 196 3.84 10.00 -8.91
CA SER A 196 5.25 10.35 -8.89
C SER A 196 6.02 9.77 -10.07
N GLN A 197 5.72 8.52 -10.48
CA GLN A 197 6.32 7.92 -11.68
C GLN A 197 5.89 8.65 -12.96
N GLU A 198 4.61 8.94 -13.13
CA GLU A 198 4.10 9.68 -14.28
C GLU A 198 4.77 11.07 -14.39
N ARG A 199 4.91 11.79 -13.26
CA ARG A 199 5.62 13.08 -13.24
C ARG A 199 7.10 12.94 -13.64
N LEU A 200 7.78 11.87 -13.18
CA LEU A 200 9.17 11.62 -13.54
C LEU A 200 9.33 11.27 -15.01
N GLU A 201 8.42 10.45 -15.57
CA GLU A 201 8.40 10.10 -16.99
C GLU A 201 8.17 11.35 -17.85
N GLN A 202 7.19 12.17 -17.49
CA GLN A 202 6.92 13.44 -18.18
C GLN A 202 8.12 14.38 -18.10
N PHE A 203 8.69 14.59 -16.91
CA PHE A 203 9.89 15.41 -16.73
C PHE A 203 11.06 14.95 -17.60
N THR A 204 11.28 13.61 -17.69
CA THR A 204 12.36 13.04 -18.51
C THR A 204 12.11 13.25 -20.00
N GLN A 205 10.85 13.12 -20.42
CA GLN A 205 10.45 13.33 -21.81
C GLN A 205 10.62 14.80 -22.19
N ASP A 206 10.15 15.74 -21.37
CA ASP A 206 10.26 17.18 -21.61
C ASP A 206 11.73 17.64 -21.61
N ALA A 207 12.54 17.16 -20.66
CA ALA A 207 13.98 17.41 -20.65
C ALA A 207 14.68 16.92 -21.93
N SER A 208 14.27 15.74 -22.44
CA SER A 208 14.82 15.17 -23.66
C SER A 208 14.43 16.01 -24.90
N HIS A 209 13.22 16.52 -24.93
CA HIS A 209 12.76 17.43 -26.01
C HIS A 209 13.49 18.75 -25.97
N GLU A 210 13.62 19.38 -24.79
CA GLU A 210 14.31 20.66 -24.61
C GLU A 210 15.82 20.56 -24.88
N LEU A 211 16.46 19.42 -24.66
CA LEU A 211 17.86 19.19 -25.02
C LEU A 211 18.06 18.91 -26.52
N ARG A 212 17.08 18.28 -27.18
CA ARG A 212 17.20 17.96 -28.61
C ARG A 212 17.23 19.20 -29.48
N THR A 213 16.45 20.22 -29.13
CA THR A 213 16.36 21.49 -29.87
C THR A 213 17.72 22.20 -30.02
N PRO A 214 18.45 22.53 -28.93
CA PRO A 214 19.76 23.17 -29.06
C PRO A 214 20.80 22.29 -29.76
N LEU A 215 20.76 20.96 -29.56
CA LEU A 215 21.68 20.04 -30.24
C LEU A 215 21.44 20.04 -31.76
N ALA A 216 20.17 20.03 -32.19
CA ALA A 216 19.83 20.19 -33.60
C ALA A 216 20.24 21.57 -34.14
N GLY A 217 20.07 22.63 -33.34
CA GLY A 217 20.51 23.99 -33.65
C GLY A 217 22.02 24.08 -33.85
N ILE A 218 22.82 23.41 -33.01
CA ILE A 218 24.30 23.33 -33.18
C ILE A 218 24.65 22.71 -34.52
N SER A 219 24.09 21.52 -34.81
CA SER A 219 24.34 20.82 -36.08
C SER A 219 23.94 21.66 -37.27
N SER A 220 22.75 22.26 -37.24
CA SER A 220 22.27 23.13 -38.35
C SER A 220 23.12 24.33 -38.57
N SER A 221 23.57 25.03 -37.48
CA SER A 221 24.43 26.19 -37.60
C SER A 221 25.78 25.87 -38.20
N LEU A 222 26.36 24.72 -37.85
CA LEU A 222 27.63 24.24 -38.40
C LEU A 222 27.47 23.82 -39.87
N ASP A 223 26.39 23.11 -40.22
CA ASP A 223 26.10 22.69 -41.61
C ASP A 223 25.91 23.90 -42.53
N VAL A 224 25.20 24.94 -42.05
CA VAL A 224 25.04 26.19 -42.81
C VAL A 224 26.41 26.88 -42.99
N ALA A 225 27.19 27.00 -41.93
CA ALA A 225 28.53 27.61 -41.99
C ALA A 225 29.47 26.90 -43.01
N ILE A 226 29.39 25.56 -43.05
CA ILE A 226 30.18 24.76 -44.01
C ILE A 226 29.72 25.03 -45.44
N LYS A 227 28.40 25.13 -45.69
CA LYS A 227 27.83 25.36 -47.03
C LYS A 227 28.01 26.78 -47.55
N THR A 228 27.91 27.78 -46.66
CA THR A 228 27.99 29.20 -47.06
C THR A 228 29.40 29.77 -46.99
N GLY A 229 30.32 29.12 -46.23
CA GLY A 229 31.67 29.67 -45.95
C GLY A 229 31.66 30.71 -44.82
N GLU A 230 30.50 31.01 -44.20
CA GLU A 230 30.37 31.98 -43.12
C GLU A 230 30.68 31.36 -41.76
N TYR A 231 31.92 30.87 -41.58
CA TYR A 231 32.31 30.07 -40.42
C TYR A 231 32.18 30.83 -39.09
N ARG A 232 32.47 32.14 -39.09
CA ARG A 232 32.42 32.96 -37.87
C ARG A 232 30.99 33.01 -37.28
N ASP A 233 30.02 33.26 -38.12
CA ASP A 233 28.62 33.43 -37.71
C ASP A 233 28.01 32.06 -37.31
N GLY A 234 28.33 31.00 -38.04
CA GLY A 234 27.96 29.67 -37.68
C GLY A 234 28.53 29.16 -36.34
N ILE A 235 29.84 29.47 -36.09
CA ILE A 235 30.46 29.15 -34.81
C ILE A 235 29.87 29.97 -33.68
N MET A 236 29.57 31.27 -33.87
CA MET A 236 28.93 32.08 -32.84
C MET A 236 27.50 31.61 -32.54
N ALA A 237 26.73 31.24 -33.55
CA ALA A 237 25.41 30.67 -33.38
C ALA A 237 25.46 29.33 -32.61
N ALA A 238 26.35 28.40 -33.01
CA ALA A 238 26.57 27.15 -32.33
C ALA A 238 27.02 27.35 -30.86
N LYS A 239 27.90 28.30 -30.58
CA LYS A 239 28.33 28.67 -29.23
C LYS A 239 27.16 29.17 -28.37
N GLY A 240 26.23 29.91 -28.95
CA GLY A 240 24.97 30.34 -28.29
C GLY A 240 24.13 29.14 -27.88
N GLN A 241 23.96 28.18 -28.78
CA GLN A 241 23.21 26.95 -28.49
C GLN A 241 23.88 26.07 -27.42
N VAL A 242 25.24 25.99 -27.41
CA VAL A 242 25.98 25.27 -26.36
C VAL A 242 25.75 25.94 -25.01
N LYS A 243 25.84 27.29 -24.92
CA LYS A 243 25.56 28.01 -23.68
C LYS A 243 24.14 27.78 -23.17
N TYR A 244 23.15 27.78 -24.07
CA TYR A 244 21.74 27.51 -23.75
C TYR A 244 21.60 26.09 -23.20
N ALA A 245 22.16 25.07 -23.88
CA ALA A 245 22.11 23.68 -23.43
C ALA A 245 22.78 23.48 -22.06
N SER A 246 23.94 24.11 -21.82
CA SER A 246 24.62 24.04 -20.53
C SER A 246 23.79 24.60 -19.39
N LEU A 247 23.14 25.75 -19.60
CA LEU A 247 22.26 26.36 -18.61
C LEU A 247 21.02 25.50 -18.34
N LEU A 248 20.45 24.84 -19.37
CA LEU A 248 19.36 23.89 -19.20
C LEU A 248 19.78 22.69 -18.32
N VAL A 249 20.96 22.11 -18.58
CA VAL A 249 21.51 21.00 -17.76
C VAL A 249 21.72 21.44 -16.31
N GLU A 250 22.26 22.65 -16.05
CA GLU A 250 22.38 23.17 -14.69
C GLU A 250 21.04 23.27 -14.00
N ARG A 251 20.01 23.82 -14.64
CA ARG A 251 18.65 23.92 -14.08
C ARG A 251 18.00 22.55 -13.83
N LEU A 252 18.24 21.57 -14.71
CA LEU A 252 17.78 20.18 -14.51
C LEU A 252 18.45 19.53 -13.29
N LEU A 253 19.76 19.77 -13.12
CA LEU A 253 20.49 19.27 -11.96
C LEU A 253 20.00 19.92 -10.65
N GLU A 254 19.69 21.23 -10.67
CA GLU A 254 19.09 21.91 -9.52
C GLU A 254 17.77 21.24 -9.10
N VAL A 255 16.85 21.01 -10.04
CA VAL A 255 15.59 20.33 -9.76
C VAL A 255 15.81 18.91 -9.20
N ALA A 256 16.72 18.15 -9.81
CA ALA A 256 17.03 16.78 -9.37
C ALA A 256 17.71 16.73 -7.98
N GLN A 257 18.52 17.74 -7.64
CA GLN A 257 19.13 17.86 -6.32
C GLN A 257 18.11 18.20 -5.24
N LEU A 258 17.14 19.07 -5.53
CA LEU A 258 16.06 19.41 -4.61
C LEU A 258 15.19 18.18 -4.25
N ASP A 259 15.03 17.19 -5.15
CA ASP A 259 14.32 15.95 -4.86
C ASP A 259 14.96 15.09 -3.76
N ARG A 260 16.27 15.28 -3.56
CA ARG A 260 17.08 14.53 -2.58
C ARG A 260 17.61 15.39 -1.46
N ALA A 261 17.32 16.70 -1.50
CA ALA A 261 17.86 17.65 -0.54
C ALA A 261 17.36 17.33 0.88
N LYS A 262 18.30 17.23 1.80
CA LYS A 262 18.03 17.38 3.22
C LYS A 262 18.15 18.85 3.52
N VAL A 263 17.06 19.48 3.91
CA VAL A 263 17.02 20.90 4.26
C VAL A 263 17.81 21.10 5.55
N ASP A 264 18.81 21.95 5.52
CA ASP A 264 19.55 22.36 6.73
C ASP A 264 18.83 23.55 7.39
N LEU A 265 17.84 23.19 8.21
CA LEU A 265 16.98 24.19 8.87
C LEU A 265 17.76 24.95 9.94
N GLY A 266 17.93 26.25 9.73
CA GLY A 266 18.49 27.19 10.69
C GLY A 266 17.67 28.49 10.79
N GLN A 267 18.01 29.35 11.74
CA GLN A 267 17.41 30.68 11.82
C GLN A 267 18.01 31.56 10.72
N VAL A 268 17.17 32.00 9.78
CA VAL A 268 17.55 32.86 8.66
C VAL A 268 16.95 34.23 8.82
N ASP A 269 17.81 35.27 8.79
CA ASP A 269 17.37 36.67 8.67
C ASP A 269 16.86 36.91 7.24
N LEU A 270 15.53 36.80 7.08
CA LEU A 270 14.89 36.97 5.78
C LEU A 270 14.92 38.42 5.31
N THR A 271 14.95 39.40 6.23
CA THR A 271 15.12 40.82 5.95
C THR A 271 16.45 41.07 5.21
N ALA A 272 17.54 40.58 5.78
CA ALA A 272 18.87 40.74 5.19
C ALA A 272 18.97 39.98 3.86
N LEU A 273 18.43 38.76 3.79
CA LEU A 273 18.49 37.93 2.60
C LEU A 273 17.73 38.57 1.42
N VAL A 274 16.49 38.98 1.61
CA VAL A 274 15.63 39.59 0.57
C VAL A 274 16.26 40.91 0.11
N THR A 275 16.74 41.74 1.04
CA THR A 275 17.41 43.02 0.69
C THR A 275 18.64 42.78 -0.15
N ALA A 276 19.48 41.79 0.20
CA ALA A 276 20.68 41.48 -0.55
C ALA A 276 20.37 40.99 -1.98
N VAL A 277 19.37 40.06 -2.13
CA VAL A 277 18.99 39.54 -3.44
C VAL A 277 18.32 40.61 -4.30
N ALA A 278 17.42 41.43 -3.75
CA ALA A 278 16.86 42.56 -4.47
C ALA A 278 17.92 43.53 -4.97
N SER A 279 18.89 43.89 -4.12
CA SER A 279 19.98 44.79 -4.51
C SER A 279 20.85 44.22 -5.63
N GLN A 280 21.13 42.92 -5.65
CA GLN A 280 21.89 42.26 -6.71
C GLN A 280 21.19 42.32 -8.08
N ASN A 281 19.87 42.37 -8.09
CA ASN A 281 19.05 42.38 -9.31
C ASN A 281 18.69 43.80 -9.83
N VAL A 282 19.09 44.87 -9.14
CA VAL A 282 18.81 46.26 -9.55
C VAL A 282 19.38 46.59 -10.94
N GLU A 283 20.62 46.16 -11.20
CA GLU A 283 21.26 46.47 -12.49
C GLU A 283 20.58 45.72 -13.63
N SER A 284 20.27 44.43 -13.43
CA SER A 284 19.49 43.63 -14.40
C SER A 284 18.10 44.23 -14.68
N SER A 285 17.44 44.80 -13.66
CA SER A 285 16.17 45.51 -13.87
C SER A 285 16.35 46.73 -14.76
N LYS A 286 17.39 47.53 -14.56
CA LYS A 286 17.69 48.71 -15.40
C LYS A 286 18.01 48.34 -16.84
N GLU A 287 18.79 47.28 -17.07
CA GLU A 287 19.05 46.77 -18.42
C GLU A 287 17.78 46.40 -19.18
N HIS A 288 16.72 46.05 -18.47
CA HIS A 288 15.40 45.74 -19.02
C HIS A 288 14.44 46.94 -19.00
N GLU A 289 14.94 48.18 -18.71
CA GLU A 289 14.14 49.38 -18.55
C GLU A 289 13.00 49.29 -17.51
N LEU A 290 13.30 48.60 -16.38
CA LEU A 290 12.33 48.34 -15.30
C LEU A 290 12.68 49.13 -14.04
N ALA A 291 11.70 49.62 -13.32
CA ALA A 291 11.86 50.17 -11.98
C ALA A 291 11.77 49.00 -10.95
N MET A 292 12.72 48.90 -10.03
CA MET A 292 12.64 47.96 -8.91
C MET A 292 12.26 48.72 -7.63
N GLN A 293 11.21 48.23 -6.97
CA GLN A 293 10.69 48.75 -5.69
C GLN A 293 10.72 47.64 -4.64
N ALA A 294 11.52 47.86 -3.59
CA ALA A 294 11.59 46.90 -2.48
C ALA A 294 11.07 47.57 -1.18
N THR A 295 10.08 46.96 -0.56
CA THR A 295 9.55 47.33 0.76
C THR A 295 9.77 46.14 1.66
N VAL A 296 10.80 46.19 2.50
CA VAL A 296 11.22 45.06 3.32
C VAL A 296 11.02 45.39 4.79
N ARG A 297 10.19 44.62 5.48
CA ARG A 297 9.98 44.73 6.92
C ARG A 297 11.25 44.29 7.64
N GLU A 298 11.69 45.08 8.63
CA GLU A 298 12.85 44.77 9.46
C GLU A 298 12.56 43.66 10.47
N GLY A 299 13.60 42.88 10.79
CA GLY A 299 13.56 41.86 11.85
C GLY A 299 12.75 40.62 11.55
N VAL A 300 12.47 40.32 10.29
CA VAL A 300 11.78 39.08 9.90
C VAL A 300 12.78 37.93 9.85
N THR A 301 12.61 36.97 10.76
CA THR A 301 13.40 35.74 10.84
C THR A 301 12.50 34.52 10.62
N VAL A 302 13.01 33.53 9.93
CA VAL A 302 12.28 32.27 9.65
C VAL A 302 13.20 31.09 9.90
N GLU A 303 12.64 29.94 10.17
CA GLU A 303 13.36 28.67 10.16
C GLU A 303 13.46 28.15 8.72
N GLY A 304 14.65 27.98 8.21
CA GLY A 304 14.85 27.55 6.82
C GLY A 304 16.31 27.37 6.43
N ASP A 305 16.52 26.91 5.19
CA ASP A 305 17.83 26.79 4.56
C ASP A 305 18.16 28.07 3.79
N SER A 306 19.19 28.78 4.22
CA SER A 306 19.55 30.09 3.68
C SER A 306 19.92 30.05 2.19
N LEU A 307 20.51 28.97 1.70
CA LEU A 307 20.86 28.80 0.26
C LEU A 307 19.61 28.59 -0.58
N LEU A 308 18.74 27.72 -0.14
CA LEU A 308 17.48 27.44 -0.82
C LEU A 308 16.55 28.66 -0.81
N LEU A 309 16.46 29.37 0.32
CA LEU A 309 15.67 30.60 0.41
C LEU A 309 16.21 31.71 -0.49
N ARG A 310 17.53 31.85 -0.58
CA ARG A 310 18.18 32.78 -1.55
C ARG A 310 17.81 32.41 -2.98
N GLN A 311 17.86 31.14 -3.34
CA GLN A 311 17.49 30.63 -4.65
C GLN A 311 16.01 30.89 -4.96
N LEU A 312 15.10 30.68 -3.99
CA LEU A 312 13.69 30.99 -4.11
C LEU A 312 13.46 32.46 -4.45
N VAL A 313 14.02 33.37 -3.65
CA VAL A 313 13.87 34.81 -3.84
C VAL A 313 14.43 35.24 -5.19
N ASN A 314 15.60 34.74 -5.57
CA ASN A 314 16.23 35.06 -6.85
C ASN A 314 15.38 34.58 -8.04
N ASN A 315 14.87 33.34 -8.01
CA ASN A 315 14.00 32.84 -9.08
C ASN A 315 12.71 33.67 -9.24
N LEU A 316 12.13 34.14 -8.14
CA LEU A 316 10.96 35.01 -8.20
C LEU A 316 11.27 36.37 -8.80
N ILE A 317 12.39 36.99 -8.39
CA ILE A 317 12.81 38.32 -8.92
C ILE A 317 13.21 38.21 -10.38
N GLU A 318 14.00 37.19 -10.76
CA GLU A 318 14.36 36.95 -12.17
C GLU A 318 13.09 36.75 -13.03
N ASN A 319 12.11 36.03 -12.50
CA ASN A 319 10.82 35.83 -13.19
C ASN A 319 10.08 37.17 -13.37
N ALA A 320 10.00 38.00 -12.33
CA ALA A 320 9.33 39.29 -12.37
C ALA A 320 10.02 40.28 -13.33
N ILE A 321 11.36 40.25 -13.46
CA ILE A 321 12.10 41.02 -14.42
C ILE A 321 11.78 40.54 -15.85
N LYS A 322 11.92 39.28 -16.08
CA LYS A 322 11.87 38.63 -17.38
C LYS A 322 10.48 38.72 -18.06
N PHE A 323 9.41 38.57 -17.27
CA PHE A 323 8.04 38.59 -17.76
C PHE A 323 7.34 39.94 -17.58
N ASN A 324 8.13 41.01 -17.36
CA ASN A 324 7.63 42.39 -17.39
C ASN A 324 7.75 42.99 -18.80
N ALA A 325 7.25 44.18 -18.97
CA ALA A 325 7.43 44.97 -20.18
C ALA A 325 8.22 46.23 -19.85
N PRO A 326 8.98 46.82 -20.82
CA PRO A 326 9.70 48.09 -20.64
C PRO A 326 8.82 49.17 -20.02
N GLY A 327 9.42 49.94 -19.08
CA GLY A 327 8.70 50.93 -18.26
C GLY A 327 7.77 50.34 -17.19
N GLY A 328 7.84 49.00 -16.93
CA GLY A 328 7.14 48.36 -15.84
C GLY A 328 7.91 48.46 -14.51
N THR A 329 7.27 47.94 -13.46
CA THR A 329 7.84 47.89 -12.10
C THR A 329 7.92 46.46 -11.62
N VAL A 330 9.05 46.10 -11.01
CA VAL A 330 9.23 44.88 -10.21
C VAL A 330 9.02 45.26 -8.74
N SER A 331 8.07 44.67 -8.07
CA SER A 331 7.78 44.89 -6.65
C SER A 331 8.25 43.72 -5.80
N VAL A 332 8.95 44.01 -4.71
CA VAL A 332 9.38 43.03 -3.71
C VAL A 332 8.90 43.54 -2.35
N VAL A 333 7.93 42.84 -1.73
CA VAL A 333 7.36 43.24 -0.45
C VAL A 333 7.52 42.11 0.56
N LEU A 334 8.27 42.33 1.64
CA LEU A 334 8.41 41.39 2.73
C LEU A 334 7.58 41.87 3.91
N ASN A 335 6.58 41.09 4.32
CA ASN A 335 5.79 41.29 5.52
C ASN A 335 6.24 40.33 6.65
N ALA A 336 5.51 40.30 7.75
CA ALA A 336 5.82 39.41 8.89
C ALA A 336 5.61 37.92 8.55
N THR A 337 4.68 37.61 7.65
CA THR A 337 4.20 36.25 7.38
C THR A 337 4.30 35.83 5.91
N ASP A 338 4.64 36.77 5.02
CA ASP A 338 4.65 36.52 3.59
C ASP A 338 5.66 37.40 2.85
N LEU A 339 6.10 36.88 1.70
CA LEU A 339 6.90 37.57 0.70
C LEU A 339 6.09 37.67 -0.60
N HIS A 340 5.94 38.88 -1.11
CA HIS A 340 5.34 39.17 -2.40
C HIS A 340 6.43 39.58 -3.40
N VAL A 341 6.43 38.98 -4.58
CA VAL A 341 7.28 39.39 -5.69
C VAL A 341 6.41 39.48 -6.93
N GLY A 342 6.28 40.69 -7.46
CA GLY A 342 5.38 40.95 -8.57
C GLY A 342 5.98 41.77 -9.71
N ASN A 343 5.33 41.70 -10.86
CA ASN A 343 5.59 42.53 -12.03
C ASN A 343 4.32 43.21 -12.48
N SER A 344 4.43 44.52 -12.83
CA SER A 344 3.27 45.37 -13.11
C SER A 344 2.65 45.19 -14.50
N ARG A 345 3.34 44.53 -15.42
CA ARG A 345 2.95 44.42 -16.82
C ARG A 345 2.97 43.02 -17.42
N GLY A 346 2.92 42.02 -16.60
CA GLY A 346 2.80 40.61 -17.02
C GLY A 346 1.42 40.08 -16.66
N PHE A 347 0.72 39.45 -17.57
CA PHE A 347 -0.58 38.83 -17.31
C PHE A 347 -0.52 37.34 -17.62
N ILE A 348 -1.08 36.55 -16.71
CA ILE A 348 -1.27 35.12 -16.84
C ILE A 348 -2.75 34.85 -16.86
N THR A 349 -3.23 34.06 -17.85
CA THR A 349 -4.64 33.73 -17.95
C THR A 349 -5.11 32.85 -16.80
N PRO A 350 -6.39 32.87 -16.41
CA PRO A 350 -6.89 31.99 -15.34
C PRO A 350 -6.62 30.49 -15.58
N ASP A 351 -6.65 30.05 -16.84
CA ASP A 351 -6.40 28.66 -17.22
C ASP A 351 -4.93 28.29 -17.00
N ASP A 352 -4.01 29.22 -17.25
CA ASP A 352 -2.57 29.00 -17.08
C ASP A 352 -2.14 29.06 -15.61
N LEU A 353 -2.85 29.78 -14.73
CA LEU A 353 -2.46 29.99 -13.32
C LEU A 353 -2.27 28.67 -12.56
N SER A 354 -3.04 27.65 -12.90
CA SER A 354 -2.94 26.32 -12.25
C SER A 354 -1.67 25.55 -12.64
N HIS A 355 -1.04 25.90 -13.75
CA HIS A 355 0.06 25.17 -14.37
C HIS A 355 1.42 25.86 -14.25
N VAL A 356 1.48 27.14 -13.85
CA VAL A 356 2.74 27.92 -13.83
C VAL A 356 3.84 27.35 -12.95
N PHE A 357 3.51 26.50 -11.99
CA PHE A 357 4.46 25.82 -11.13
C PHE A 357 4.90 24.42 -11.64
N GLU A 358 4.31 23.97 -12.76
CA GLU A 358 4.71 22.70 -13.38
C GLU A 358 6.06 22.88 -14.09
N PRO A 359 6.96 21.87 -13.99
CA PRO A 359 8.23 21.92 -14.73
C PRO A 359 7.99 22.06 -16.24
N PHE A 360 8.81 22.87 -16.91
CA PHE A 360 8.75 23.16 -18.35
C PHE A 360 7.52 23.92 -18.84
N TYR A 361 6.59 24.27 -17.95
CA TYR A 361 5.40 25.01 -18.35
C TYR A 361 5.75 26.45 -18.74
N GLN A 362 5.23 26.91 -19.86
CA GLN A 362 5.39 28.27 -20.39
C GLN A 362 4.07 28.74 -20.98
N VAL A 363 3.57 29.88 -20.53
CA VAL A 363 2.30 30.50 -21.02
C VAL A 363 2.36 30.80 -22.53
N ASP A 364 3.54 31.08 -23.08
CA ASP A 364 3.74 31.40 -24.50
C ASP A 364 4.98 30.66 -25.03
N ALA A 365 4.77 29.45 -25.55
CA ALA A 365 5.81 28.58 -26.10
C ALA A 365 6.48 29.16 -27.37
N SER A 366 5.87 30.19 -28.01
CA SER A 366 6.39 30.80 -29.25
C SER A 366 7.61 31.72 -29.00
N ARG A 367 7.87 32.11 -27.75
CA ARG A 367 8.94 33.04 -27.38
C ARG A 367 10.17 32.30 -26.84
N THR A 368 10.93 31.70 -27.73
CA THR A 368 12.15 30.90 -27.51
C THR A 368 13.27 31.57 -26.66
N GLN A 369 13.17 32.82 -26.28
CA GLN A 369 14.20 33.55 -25.50
C GLN A 369 13.87 33.66 -24.00
N ARG A 370 12.76 33.14 -23.49
CA ARG A 370 12.29 33.43 -22.13
C ARG A 370 12.56 32.35 -21.07
N GLY A 371 13.37 31.31 -21.35
CA GLY A 371 13.84 30.32 -20.38
C GLY A 371 13.07 29.00 -20.40
N PHE A 372 13.44 28.09 -19.51
CA PHE A 372 13.09 26.68 -19.57
C PHE A 372 11.79 26.28 -18.85
N GLY A 373 11.08 27.21 -18.20
CA GLY A 373 9.91 26.87 -17.39
C GLY A 373 10.25 26.13 -16.09
N LEU A 374 11.50 26.19 -15.62
CA LEU A 374 11.96 25.46 -14.41
C LEU A 374 12.02 26.36 -13.16
N GLY A 375 12.09 27.68 -13.29
CA GLY A 375 12.27 28.60 -12.17
C GLY A 375 11.15 28.55 -11.13
N LEU A 376 9.88 28.57 -11.57
CA LEU A 376 8.74 28.48 -10.66
C LEU A 376 8.53 27.09 -10.10
N ALA A 377 8.91 26.04 -10.84
CA ALA A 377 8.95 24.66 -10.31
C ALA A 377 9.96 24.54 -9.18
N ILE A 378 11.13 25.19 -9.28
CA ILE A 378 12.13 25.28 -8.20
C ILE A 378 11.55 26.03 -7.00
N VAL A 379 10.86 27.16 -7.21
CA VAL A 379 10.18 27.90 -6.12
C VAL A 379 9.19 27.01 -5.39
N LYS A 380 8.32 26.34 -6.12
CA LYS A 380 7.32 25.40 -5.55
C LYS A 380 8.00 24.31 -4.73
N LYS A 381 9.07 23.72 -5.25
CA LYS A 381 9.81 22.67 -4.59
C LYS A 381 10.46 23.15 -3.28
N ILE A 382 11.08 24.34 -3.30
CA ILE A 382 11.68 24.92 -2.10
C ILE A 382 10.62 25.25 -1.05
N THR A 383 9.47 25.80 -1.45
CA THR A 383 8.36 26.05 -0.52
C THR A 383 7.83 24.76 0.10
N ASP A 384 7.67 23.70 -0.69
CA ASP A 384 7.22 22.40 -0.20
C ASP A 384 8.22 21.78 0.79
N LEU A 385 9.53 21.89 0.52
CA LEU A 385 10.59 21.42 1.43
C LEU A 385 10.59 22.13 2.79
N HIS A 386 10.15 23.40 2.81
CA HIS A 386 10.05 24.20 4.06
C HIS A 386 8.66 24.10 4.72
N GLY A 387 7.70 23.39 4.12
CA GLY A 387 6.31 23.34 4.60
C GLY A 387 5.55 24.64 4.36
N TRP A 388 6.04 25.50 3.48
CA TRP A 388 5.48 26.79 3.13
C TRP A 388 4.48 26.69 1.97
N HIS A 389 3.73 27.76 1.73
CA HIS A 389 2.75 27.81 0.65
C HIS A 389 3.08 28.91 -0.33
N VAL A 390 3.06 28.58 -1.63
CA VAL A 390 3.19 29.57 -2.71
C VAL A 390 1.88 29.68 -3.49
N ALA A 391 1.48 30.91 -3.78
CA ALA A 391 0.30 31.24 -4.59
C ALA A 391 0.68 32.27 -5.63
N VAL A 392 -0.16 32.40 -6.65
CA VAL A 392 -0.02 33.42 -7.71
C VAL A 392 -1.36 34.10 -7.95
N THR A 393 -1.33 35.40 -8.14
CA THR A 393 -2.47 36.18 -8.60
C THR A 393 -2.07 36.98 -9.82
N SER A 394 -2.93 37.11 -10.78
CA SER A 394 -2.64 37.86 -12.01
C SER A 394 -3.91 38.54 -12.57
N SER A 395 -3.73 39.77 -12.96
CA SER A 395 -4.76 40.52 -13.71
C SER A 395 -4.14 41.40 -14.78
N ALA A 396 -4.91 41.73 -15.78
CA ALA A 396 -4.46 42.63 -16.86
C ALA A 396 -4.15 44.05 -16.35
N GLU A 397 -4.74 44.45 -15.22
CA GLU A 397 -4.62 45.80 -14.65
C GLU A 397 -3.45 45.92 -13.67
N SER A 398 -3.26 44.89 -12.81
CA SER A 398 -2.27 44.93 -11.73
C SER A 398 -0.99 44.13 -12.03
N GLY A 399 -0.96 43.37 -13.12
CA GLY A 399 0.13 42.46 -13.43
C GLY A 399 0.03 41.15 -12.67
N THR A 400 1.16 40.51 -12.41
CA THR A 400 1.27 39.23 -11.72
C THR A 400 2.02 39.36 -10.40
N ASP A 401 1.51 38.77 -9.32
CA ASP A 401 2.10 38.73 -8.00
C ASP A 401 2.21 37.29 -7.49
N PHE A 402 3.43 36.90 -7.12
CA PHE A 402 3.74 35.63 -6.49
C PHE A 402 3.85 35.83 -4.98
N ILE A 403 3.11 35.06 -4.20
CA ILE A 403 2.97 35.20 -2.76
C ILE A 403 3.51 33.93 -2.10
N VAL A 404 4.57 34.06 -1.32
CA VAL A 404 5.11 32.96 -0.50
C VAL A 404 4.76 33.22 0.96
N ARG A 405 3.96 32.33 1.55
CA ARG A 405 3.56 32.37 2.96
C ARG A 405 4.41 31.39 3.75
N PHE A 406 5.05 31.92 4.77
CA PHE A 406 5.82 31.15 5.73
C PHE A 406 5.08 31.13 7.07
N THR A 407 4.85 29.94 7.60
CA THR A 407 4.14 29.70 8.86
C THR A 407 5.13 29.42 9.97
#